data_9fcaf62638318b6028904f76659b9340
#
_entry.id   9fcaf62638318b6028904f76659b9340
#
_cell.length_a   1.000
_cell.length_b   1.000
_cell.length_c   1.000
_cell.angle_alpha   90.00
_cell.angle_beta   90.00
_cell.angle_gamma   90.00
#
_symmetry.space_group_name_H-M   'P 1'
#
loop_
_entity.id
_entity.type
_entity.pdbx_description
1 polymer ?
#
loop_
_entity_poly.entity_id
_entity_poly.type
_entity_poly.pdbx_seq_one_letter_code
_entity_poly.pdbx_strand_id
1 'polypeptide(L)' 'MAKDPVCGMDVDEKTAPAKSEYKGKTYYFCAPGCKREFDKHPEKYAAASK' A
#
# COMPACT_ATOMS: atom_id res chain seq x y z
N MET A 1 -7.25 -1.92 10.68
CA MET A 1 -5.87 -1.93 10.18
C MET A 1 -5.84 -2.26 8.70
N ALA A 2 -4.86 -1.73 8.01
CA ALA A 2 -4.72 -1.97 6.58
C ALA A 2 -3.60 -2.97 6.32
N LYS A 3 -3.53 -3.44 5.11
CA LYS A 3 -2.49 -4.38 4.72
C LYS A 3 -1.65 -3.75 3.62
N ASP A 4 -0.33 -3.82 3.78
CA ASP A 4 0.61 -3.34 2.77
C ASP A 4 0.55 -4.27 1.56
N PRO A 5 0.12 -3.77 0.38
CA PRO A 5 0.01 -4.65 -0.78
C PRO A 5 1.35 -5.09 -1.36
N VAL A 6 2.41 -4.40 -0.99
CA VAL A 6 3.74 -4.74 -1.52
C VAL A 6 4.41 -5.80 -0.66
N CYS A 7 4.50 -5.59 0.64
CA CYS A 7 5.14 -6.57 1.50
C CYS A 7 4.15 -7.49 2.23
N GLY A 8 2.87 -7.21 2.16
CA GLY A 8 1.86 -8.10 2.74
C GLY A 8 1.75 -8.08 4.25
N MET A 9 2.33 -7.07 4.90
CA MET A 9 2.29 -6.96 6.34
C MET A 9 1.17 -6.05 6.79
N ASP A 10 0.68 -6.28 8.00
CA ASP A 10 -0.35 -5.43 8.57
C ASP A 10 0.22 -4.08 8.93
N VAL A 11 -0.50 -3.02 8.59
CA VAL A 11 -0.06 -1.65 8.82
C VAL A 11 -1.18 -0.89 9.51
N ASP A 12 -0.83 -0.16 10.55
CA ASP A 12 -1.79 0.70 11.24
C ASP A 12 -2.02 1.95 10.40
N GLU A 13 -3.28 2.18 10.03
CA GLU A 13 -3.63 3.31 9.18
C GLU A 13 -3.25 4.65 9.79
N LYS A 14 -3.25 4.72 11.11
CA LYS A 14 -2.94 5.97 11.81
C LYS A 14 -1.44 6.26 11.87
N THR A 15 -0.63 5.22 11.86
CA THR A 15 0.82 5.37 12.01
C THR A 15 1.60 5.01 10.78
N ALA A 16 0.93 4.62 9.70
CA ALA A 16 1.60 4.23 8.47
C ALA A 16 2.49 5.37 7.96
N PRO A 17 3.77 5.10 7.70
CA PRO A 17 4.69 6.14 7.24
C PRO A 17 4.41 6.61 5.81
N ALA A 18 3.68 5.83 5.05
CA ALA A 18 3.34 6.19 3.68
C ALA A 18 1.97 5.65 3.32
N LYS A 19 1.31 6.33 2.40
CA LYS A 19 0.03 5.89 1.89
C LYS A 19 -0.14 6.35 0.45
N SER A 20 -1.02 5.68 -0.28
CA SER A 20 -1.30 6.04 -1.67
C SER A 20 -2.76 5.73 -1.97
N GLU A 21 -3.35 6.46 -2.90
CA GLU A 21 -4.72 6.21 -3.32
C GLU A 21 -4.74 5.78 -4.78
N TYR A 22 -5.48 4.71 -5.05
CA TYR A 22 -5.57 4.16 -6.40
C TYR A 22 -7.00 3.65 -6.64
N LYS A 23 -7.65 4.19 -7.67
CA LYS A 23 -9.02 3.82 -8.06
C LYS A 23 -10.00 3.88 -6.90
N GLY A 24 -9.92 4.95 -6.12
CA GLY A 24 -10.84 5.18 -5.03
C GLY A 24 -10.54 4.39 -3.77
N LYS A 25 -9.43 3.66 -3.73
CA LYS A 25 -9.01 2.91 -2.56
C LYS A 25 -7.72 3.48 -2.01
N THR A 26 -7.64 3.57 -0.68
CA THR A 26 -6.42 4.04 -0.02
C THR A 26 -5.61 2.86 0.44
N TYR A 27 -4.34 2.86 0.09
CA TYR A 27 -3.40 1.81 0.48
C TYR A 27 -2.37 2.37 1.41
N TYR A 28 -2.04 1.62 2.46
CA TYR A 28 -1.06 2.04 3.45
C TYR A 28 0.17 1.14 3.35
N PHE A 29 1.32 1.72 3.64
CA PHE A 29 2.58 1.01 3.43
C PHE A 29 3.44 1.06 4.69
N CYS A 30 4.16 -0.01 4.92
CA CYS A 30 5.03 -0.12 6.08
C CYS A 30 6.30 0.70 5.94
N ALA A 31 6.64 1.11 4.72
CA ALA A 31 7.84 1.90 4.46
C ALA A 31 7.66 2.70 3.18
N PRO A 32 8.34 3.84 3.04
CA PRO A 32 8.27 4.64 1.81
C PRO A 32 8.69 3.88 0.56
N GLY A 33 9.60 2.93 0.71
CA GLY A 33 10.02 2.09 -0.40
C GLY A 33 8.89 1.28 -0.99
N CYS A 34 8.01 0.77 -0.12
CA CYS A 34 6.85 0.00 -0.57
C CYS A 34 5.88 0.89 -1.35
N LYS A 35 5.70 2.13 -0.90
CA LYS A 35 4.85 3.08 -1.62
C LYS A 35 5.41 3.36 -3.01
N ARG A 36 6.71 3.54 -3.11
CA ARG A 36 7.35 3.81 -4.38
C ARG A 36 7.17 2.64 -5.35
N GLU A 37 7.32 1.44 -4.85
CA GLU A 37 7.14 0.25 -5.65
C GLU A 37 5.69 0.14 -6.13
N PHE A 38 4.74 0.44 -5.25
CA PHE A 38 3.33 0.43 -5.61
C PHE A 38 3.05 1.47 -6.71
N ASP A 39 3.62 2.67 -6.60
CA ASP A 39 3.41 3.73 -7.58
C ASP A 39 3.95 3.33 -8.95
N LYS A 40 5.00 2.52 -8.99
CA LYS A 40 5.55 2.03 -10.25
C LYS A 40 4.64 0.98 -10.90
N HIS A 41 4.03 0.13 -10.09
CA HIS A 41 3.23 -0.98 -10.59
C HIS A 41 1.91 -1.08 -9.82
N PRO A 42 1.08 -0.02 -9.89
CA PRO A 42 -0.13 0.01 -9.06
C PRO A 42 -1.11 -1.09 -9.40
N GLU A 43 -1.27 -1.41 -10.67
CA GLU A 43 -2.21 -2.46 -11.06
C GLU A 43 -1.80 -3.82 -10.52
N LYS A 44 -0.49 -4.09 -10.50
CA LYS A 44 0.03 -5.35 -10.03
C LYS A 44 -0.27 -5.56 -8.55
N TYR A 45 -0.01 -4.54 -7.75
CA TYR A 45 -0.18 -4.66 -6.31
C TYR A 45 -1.62 -4.46 -5.87
N ALA A 46 -2.35 -3.60 -6.55
CA ALA A 46 -3.76 -3.39 -6.23
C ALA A 46 -4.57 -4.65 -6.50
N ALA A 47 -4.28 -5.34 -7.58
CA ALA A 47 -4.96 -6.60 -7.89
C ALA A 47 -4.62 -7.68 -6.88
N ALA A 48 -3.36 -7.72 -6.44
CA ALA A 48 -2.91 -8.74 -5.49
C ALA A 48 -3.47 -8.50 -4.08
N SER A 49 -3.85 -7.28 -3.75
CA SER A 49 -4.30 -6.93 -2.41
C SER A 49 -5.78 -7.21 -2.16
N LYS A 50 -6.47 -7.75 -3.10
CA LYS A 50 -7.90 -8.07 -2.94
C LYS A 50 -8.16 -9.14 -1.89
#